data_c31fe87fd5904616c36c97de7531f33f
#
_entry.id   c31fe87fd5904616c36c97de7531f33f
#
_cell.length_a   1.000
_cell.length_b   1.000
_cell.length_c   1.000
_cell.angle_alpha   90.00
_cell.angle_beta   90.00
_cell.angle_gamma   90.00
#
_symmetry.space_group_name_H-M   'P 1'
#
loop_
_entity.id
_entity.type
_entity.pdbx_description
1 polymer ?
#
loop_
_entity_poly.entity_id
_entity_poly.type
_entity_poly.pdbx_seq_one_letter_code
_entity_poly.pdbx_strand_id
1 'polypeptide(L)'
;MKRKNLAKRHRLRLVALLCVVSLPAHGAQSDKEKQQAEIRKVAHDTLHQLYKAEPKTKTAIAHAAGYAVFSNMGVKILIAGSGNGKGLAVNNHSKQETFMKMLQVQAGLGFGVKKFRVVFVFDNEKALDSFINSGWQLGGQSTAAAKTGDKGGSMAGAASVSDGVWMYQLTDKGLAAEITATGTKYYKDDDLN
;
A
#
# COMPACT_ATOMS: atom_id res chain seq x y z
N MET A 1 -30.88 41.14 80.47
CA MET A 1 -30.89 39.73 79.92
C MET A 1 -31.47 39.76 78.54
N LYS A 2 -30.69 39.68 77.47
CA LYS A 2 -31.12 39.49 76.07
C LYS A 2 -30.06 38.71 75.35
N ARG A 3 -30.39 37.48 75.01
CA ARG A 3 -29.51 36.57 74.20
C ARG A 3 -29.63 36.93 72.73
N LYS A 4 -28.53 37.19 72.08
CA LYS A 4 -28.44 37.39 70.63
C LYS A 4 -28.20 36.04 69.95
N ASN A 5 -29.13 35.65 69.14
CA ASN A 5 -28.96 34.49 68.26
C ASN A 5 -28.24 34.89 66.98
N LEU A 6 -27.08 34.27 66.73
CA LEU A 6 -26.27 34.49 65.57
C LEU A 6 -26.61 33.43 64.52
N ALA A 7 -27.26 33.85 63.43
CA ALA A 7 -27.60 32.98 62.33
C ALA A 7 -26.38 32.73 61.45
N LYS A 8 -25.90 31.52 61.42
CA LYS A 8 -24.82 31.05 60.51
C LYS A 8 -25.41 30.86 59.11
N ARG A 9 -25.03 31.72 58.16
CA ARG A 9 -25.34 31.54 56.73
C ARG A 9 -24.35 30.55 56.13
N HIS A 10 -24.75 29.32 55.85
CA HIS A 10 -24.01 28.35 55.03
C HIS A 10 -24.14 28.75 53.56
N ARG A 11 -23.08 29.22 52.98
CA ARG A 11 -22.95 29.40 51.53
C ARG A 11 -22.63 28.02 50.92
N LEU A 12 -23.66 27.41 50.34
CA LEU A 12 -23.51 26.20 49.54
C LEU A 12 -22.79 26.57 48.23
N ARG A 13 -21.53 26.19 48.11
CA ARG A 13 -20.76 26.31 46.85
C ARG A 13 -21.12 25.12 46.00
N LEU A 14 -21.92 25.37 44.97
CA LEU A 14 -22.23 24.40 43.92
C LEU A 14 -20.97 24.27 43.03
N VAL A 15 -20.20 23.20 43.20
CA VAL A 15 -19.09 22.85 42.31
C VAL A 15 -19.74 22.09 41.16
N ALA A 16 -19.90 22.78 40.02
CA ALA A 16 -20.30 22.13 38.76
C ALA A 16 -19.09 21.32 38.25
N LEU A 17 -19.14 20.02 38.43
CA LEU A 17 -18.15 19.08 37.86
C LEU A 17 -18.47 18.93 36.36
N LEU A 18 -17.73 19.64 35.51
CA LEU A 18 -17.73 19.48 34.06
C LEU A 18 -17.07 18.14 33.75
N CYS A 19 -17.84 17.07 33.59
CA CYS A 19 -17.35 15.85 32.98
C CYS A 19 -17.14 16.10 31.48
N VAL A 20 -15.88 16.39 31.09
CA VAL A 20 -15.46 16.31 29.70
C VAL A 20 -15.45 14.84 29.32
N VAL A 21 -16.49 14.40 28.63
CA VAL A 21 -16.54 13.07 28.01
C VAL A 21 -15.65 13.13 26.78
N SER A 22 -14.37 12.82 26.95
CA SER A 22 -13.46 12.54 25.81
C SER A 22 -13.89 11.20 25.20
N LEU A 23 -14.61 11.25 24.09
CA LEU A 23 -14.88 10.08 23.26
C LEU A 23 -13.55 9.52 22.75
N PRO A 24 -13.28 8.21 22.90
CA PRO A 24 -12.01 7.65 22.47
C PRO A 24 -11.95 7.62 20.94
N ALA A 25 -10.91 8.20 20.37
CA ALA A 25 -10.53 8.07 18.96
C ALA A 25 -10.01 6.64 18.60
N HIS A 26 -10.37 5.63 19.37
CA HIS A 26 -9.89 4.25 19.24
C HIS A 26 -10.40 3.53 17.98
N GLY A 27 -11.55 3.93 17.43
CA GLY A 27 -12.12 3.27 16.24
C GLY A 27 -11.27 3.49 14.98
N ALA A 28 -10.87 4.71 14.71
CA ALA A 28 -10.09 5.06 13.51
C ALA A 28 -8.67 4.47 13.55
N GLN A 29 -8.03 4.44 14.71
CA GLN A 29 -6.72 3.82 14.91
C GLN A 29 -6.78 2.30 14.65
N SER A 30 -7.77 1.63 15.21
CA SER A 30 -7.98 0.19 15.01
C SER A 30 -8.25 -0.17 13.54
N ASP A 31 -8.99 0.66 12.80
CA ASP A 31 -9.29 0.39 11.39
C ASP A 31 -8.07 0.64 10.49
N LYS A 32 -7.26 1.66 10.77
CA LYS A 32 -5.97 1.87 10.10
C LYS A 32 -5.04 0.68 10.30
N GLU A 33 -4.85 0.23 11.53
CA GLU A 33 -4.00 -0.92 11.87
C GLU A 33 -4.47 -2.21 11.19
N LYS A 34 -5.78 -2.45 11.15
CA LYS A 34 -6.35 -3.60 10.44
C LYS A 34 -6.06 -3.54 8.95
N GLN A 35 -6.24 -2.37 8.32
CA GLN A 35 -5.94 -2.20 6.90
C GLN A 35 -4.45 -2.39 6.61
N GLN A 36 -3.56 -1.83 7.43
CA GLN A 36 -2.12 -2.03 7.31
C GLN A 36 -1.75 -3.52 7.43
N ALA A 37 -2.31 -4.23 8.40
CA ALA A 37 -2.06 -5.67 8.59
C ALA A 37 -2.54 -6.50 7.39
N GLU A 38 -3.71 -6.16 6.83
CA GLU A 38 -4.23 -6.82 5.63
C GLU A 38 -3.33 -6.60 4.41
N ILE A 39 -2.86 -5.36 4.20
CA ILE A 39 -1.94 -5.05 3.10
C ILE A 39 -0.61 -5.81 3.24
N ARG A 40 -0.03 -5.85 4.44
CA ARG A 40 1.17 -6.65 4.73
C ARG A 40 0.97 -8.13 4.42
N LYS A 41 -0.18 -8.68 4.85
CA LYS A 41 -0.53 -10.07 4.56
C LYS A 41 -0.61 -10.32 3.06
N VAL A 42 -1.31 -9.49 2.31
CA VAL A 42 -1.44 -9.62 0.86
C VAL A 42 -0.08 -9.48 0.17
N ALA A 43 0.77 -8.57 0.62
CA ALA A 43 2.14 -8.42 0.11
C ALA A 43 2.98 -9.66 0.35
N HIS A 44 2.95 -10.20 1.58
CA HIS A 44 3.64 -11.45 1.92
C HIS A 44 3.16 -12.63 1.08
N ASP A 45 1.85 -12.82 0.97
CA ASP A 45 1.26 -13.91 0.18
C ASP A 45 1.63 -13.80 -1.30
N THR A 46 1.69 -12.57 -1.83
CA THR A 46 2.10 -12.29 -3.21
C THR A 46 3.57 -12.64 -3.45
N LEU A 47 4.46 -12.21 -2.55
CA LEU A 47 5.88 -12.56 -2.61
C LEU A 47 6.09 -14.08 -2.51
N HIS A 48 5.36 -14.74 -1.63
CA HIS A 48 5.42 -16.20 -1.52
C HIS A 48 5.02 -16.91 -2.83
N GLN A 49 3.97 -16.42 -3.50
CA GLN A 49 3.56 -16.94 -4.80
C GLN A 49 4.63 -16.69 -5.87
N LEU A 50 5.23 -15.50 -5.88
CA LEU A 50 6.33 -15.16 -6.79
C LEU A 50 7.53 -16.09 -6.57
N TYR A 51 7.96 -16.29 -5.33
CA TYR A 51 9.09 -17.15 -4.99
C TYR A 51 8.84 -18.63 -5.34
N LYS A 52 7.57 -19.07 -5.29
CA LYS A 52 7.20 -20.41 -5.72
C LYS A 52 7.24 -20.55 -7.25
N ALA A 53 6.83 -19.51 -7.99
CA ALA A 53 6.84 -19.51 -9.45
C ALA A 53 8.25 -19.32 -10.03
N GLU A 54 9.06 -18.46 -9.42
CA GLU A 54 10.43 -18.17 -9.83
C GLU A 54 11.33 -18.03 -8.58
N PRO A 55 11.95 -19.13 -8.12
CA PRO A 55 12.71 -19.14 -6.84
C PRO A 55 13.88 -18.16 -6.78
N LYS A 56 14.50 -17.84 -7.90
CA LYS A 56 15.63 -16.88 -7.97
C LYS A 56 15.24 -15.47 -7.55
N THR A 57 13.96 -15.13 -7.67
CA THR A 57 13.45 -13.80 -7.29
C THR A 57 13.61 -13.50 -5.81
N LYS A 58 13.62 -14.52 -4.95
CA LYS A 58 13.84 -14.32 -3.51
C LYS A 58 15.19 -13.67 -3.23
N THR A 59 16.24 -14.17 -3.85
CA THR A 59 17.59 -13.61 -3.72
C THR A 59 17.69 -12.25 -4.41
N ALA A 60 17.10 -12.11 -5.59
CA ALA A 60 17.13 -10.84 -6.33
C ALA A 60 16.43 -9.71 -5.52
N ILE A 61 15.25 -9.95 -4.98
CA ILE A 61 14.51 -8.97 -4.16
C ILE A 61 15.28 -8.65 -2.87
N ALA A 62 15.92 -9.64 -2.23
CA ALA A 62 16.69 -9.42 -1.01
C ALA A 62 17.93 -8.52 -1.22
N HIS A 63 18.53 -8.51 -2.40
CA HIS A 63 19.70 -7.70 -2.74
C HIS A 63 19.35 -6.37 -3.43
N ALA A 64 18.11 -6.18 -3.84
CA ALA A 64 17.64 -4.93 -4.43
C ALA A 64 17.58 -3.80 -3.37
N ALA A 65 17.57 -2.54 -3.80
CA ALA A 65 17.36 -1.41 -2.90
C ALA A 65 16.02 -1.49 -2.19
N GLY A 66 15.00 -1.99 -2.88
CA GLY A 66 13.70 -2.24 -2.31
C GLY A 66 12.75 -2.87 -3.29
N TYR A 67 11.52 -3.04 -2.84
CA TYR A 67 10.44 -3.60 -3.65
C TYR A 67 9.10 -2.95 -3.31
N ALA A 68 8.13 -3.07 -4.20
CA ALA A 68 6.75 -2.69 -3.91
C ALA A 68 5.79 -3.76 -4.44
N VAL A 69 4.78 -4.08 -3.63
CA VAL A 69 3.78 -5.10 -3.95
C VAL A 69 2.41 -4.47 -3.97
N PHE A 70 1.64 -4.72 -5.02
CA PHE A 70 0.27 -4.23 -5.16
C PHE A 70 -0.67 -5.36 -5.54
N SER A 71 -1.90 -5.22 -5.08
CA SER A 71 -2.99 -6.11 -5.45
C SER A 71 -4.30 -5.34 -5.55
N ASN A 72 -5.10 -5.66 -6.57
CA ASN A 72 -6.50 -5.29 -6.63
C ASN A 72 -7.42 -6.44 -6.16
N MET A 73 -6.83 -7.47 -5.54
CA MET A 73 -7.52 -8.63 -4.99
C MET A 73 -7.35 -8.68 -3.48
N GLY A 74 -8.37 -9.12 -2.76
CA GLY A 74 -8.28 -9.42 -1.33
C GLY A 74 -8.43 -8.22 -0.40
N VAL A 75 -8.30 -7.01 -0.89
CA VAL A 75 -8.58 -5.81 -0.10
C VAL A 75 -10.02 -5.41 -0.35
N LYS A 76 -10.88 -5.40 0.68
CA LYS A 76 -12.27 -4.98 0.60
C LYS A 76 -12.35 -3.46 0.38
N ILE A 77 -11.97 -3.00 -0.80
CA ILE A 77 -12.19 -1.62 -1.21
C ILE A 77 -13.42 -1.61 -2.10
N LEU A 78 -14.57 -1.46 -1.45
CA LEU A 78 -15.84 -1.25 -2.09
C LEU A 78 -15.93 0.21 -2.61
N ILE A 79 -15.25 0.48 -3.72
CA ILE A 79 -15.65 1.59 -4.57
C ILE A 79 -16.05 0.96 -5.90
N ALA A 80 -17.36 0.90 -6.12
CA ALA A 80 -17.94 0.34 -7.32
C ALA A 80 -17.32 1.00 -8.57
N GLY A 81 -16.77 0.18 -9.48
CA GLY A 81 -16.38 0.61 -10.82
C GLY A 81 -14.96 1.12 -11.02
N SER A 82 -14.11 1.19 -10.00
CA SER A 82 -12.71 1.54 -10.17
C SER A 82 -11.80 0.35 -9.83
N GLY A 83 -10.84 0.05 -10.71
CA GLY A 83 -9.82 -0.98 -10.48
C GLY A 83 -8.80 -0.54 -9.43
N ASN A 84 -9.27 -0.06 -8.28
CA ASN A 84 -8.43 0.42 -7.20
C ASN A 84 -7.81 -0.75 -6.45
N GLY A 85 -6.54 -0.62 -6.11
CA GLY A 85 -5.82 -1.56 -5.27
C GLY A 85 -5.00 -0.84 -4.23
N LYS A 86 -4.47 -1.62 -3.30
CA LYS A 86 -3.52 -1.15 -2.29
C LYS A 86 -2.21 -1.91 -2.39
N GLY A 87 -1.17 -1.33 -1.83
CA GLY A 87 0.15 -1.92 -1.85
C GLY A 87 1.04 -1.43 -0.74
N LEU A 88 2.21 -2.02 -0.71
CA LEU A 88 3.26 -1.77 0.25
C LEU A 88 4.58 -1.64 -0.50
N ALA A 89 5.28 -0.53 -0.35
CA ALA A 89 6.67 -0.37 -0.74
C ALA A 89 7.57 -0.57 0.48
N VAL A 90 8.68 -1.26 0.29
CA VAL A 90 9.65 -1.57 1.37
C VAL A 90 11.04 -1.21 0.89
N ASN A 91 11.72 -0.38 1.66
CA ASN A 91 13.15 -0.14 1.50
C ASN A 91 13.93 -1.26 2.22
N ASN A 92 14.77 -1.97 1.50
CA ASN A 92 15.50 -3.12 2.04
C ASN A 92 16.63 -2.73 3.01
N HIS A 93 17.17 -1.52 2.90
CA HIS A 93 18.21 -1.03 3.80
C HIS A 93 17.63 -0.53 5.12
N SER A 94 16.70 0.42 5.06
CA SER A 94 16.11 1.02 6.25
C SER A 94 15.00 0.17 6.88
N LYS A 95 14.47 -0.81 6.15
CA LYS A 95 13.27 -1.61 6.51
C LYS A 95 12.01 -0.77 6.64
N GLN A 96 12.05 0.45 6.13
CA GLN A 96 10.90 1.34 6.13
C GLN A 96 9.82 0.81 5.17
N GLU A 97 8.62 0.74 5.68
CA GLU A 97 7.40 0.44 4.93
C GLU A 97 6.67 1.73 4.55
N THR A 98 6.17 1.80 3.33
CA THR A 98 5.30 2.89 2.87
C THR A 98 4.06 2.27 2.24
N PHE A 99 2.90 2.58 2.80
CA PHE A 99 1.62 2.14 2.24
C PHE A 99 1.27 2.99 1.02
N MET A 100 0.80 2.33 -0.02
CA MET A 100 0.54 2.97 -1.32
C MET A 100 -0.83 2.57 -1.85
N LYS A 101 -1.35 3.42 -2.73
CA LYS A 101 -2.59 3.20 -3.50
C LYS A 101 -2.23 2.88 -4.95
N MET A 102 -3.07 2.10 -5.57
CA MET A 102 -3.02 1.79 -7.00
C MET A 102 -4.37 2.15 -7.61
N LEU A 103 -4.35 2.95 -8.67
CA LEU A 103 -5.53 3.31 -9.44
C LEU A 103 -5.35 2.89 -10.89
N GLN A 104 -6.14 1.93 -11.35
CA GLN A 104 -6.15 1.53 -12.74
C GLN A 104 -7.07 2.46 -13.54
N VAL A 105 -6.48 3.20 -14.47
CA VAL A 105 -7.22 4.05 -15.41
C VAL A 105 -7.42 3.24 -16.68
N GLN A 106 -8.61 2.69 -16.87
CA GLN A 106 -8.94 2.01 -18.14
C GLN A 106 -9.27 3.05 -19.20
N ALA A 107 -8.41 3.12 -20.21
CA ALA A 107 -8.76 3.75 -21.48
C ALA A 107 -9.24 2.64 -22.44
N GLY A 108 -10.57 2.52 -22.64
CA GLY A 108 -11.12 1.61 -23.62
C GLY A 108 -12.40 0.88 -23.18
N LEU A 109 -13.22 0.51 -24.15
CA LEU A 109 -14.51 -0.19 -23.99
C LEU A 109 -14.36 -1.68 -23.67
N GLY A 110 -13.53 -2.04 -22.70
CA GLY A 110 -13.33 -3.42 -22.25
C GLY A 110 -13.93 -3.63 -20.86
N PHE A 111 -15.09 -4.23 -20.77
CA PHE A 111 -15.71 -4.57 -19.49
C PHE A 111 -14.94 -5.72 -18.80
N GLY A 112 -14.38 -5.43 -17.63
CA GLY A 112 -13.81 -6.43 -16.74
C GLY A 112 -12.63 -5.90 -15.96
N VAL A 113 -12.78 -5.75 -14.64
CA VAL A 113 -11.64 -5.52 -13.74
C VAL A 113 -10.80 -6.80 -13.74
N LYS A 114 -9.67 -6.78 -14.44
CA LYS A 114 -8.73 -7.91 -14.40
C LYS A 114 -8.11 -7.96 -13.01
N LYS A 115 -8.23 -9.10 -12.35
CA LYS A 115 -7.57 -9.36 -11.06
C LYS A 115 -6.10 -9.65 -11.31
N PHE A 116 -5.23 -8.90 -10.68
CA PHE A 116 -3.79 -9.12 -10.78
C PHE A 116 -3.06 -8.67 -9.51
N ARG A 117 -1.86 -9.15 -9.38
CA ARG A 117 -0.87 -8.69 -8.41
C ARG A 117 0.37 -8.28 -9.17
N VAL A 118 1.03 -7.24 -8.71
CA VAL A 118 2.31 -6.80 -9.28
C VAL A 118 3.35 -6.67 -8.18
N VAL A 119 4.59 -7.04 -8.52
CA VAL A 119 5.75 -6.83 -7.69
C VAL A 119 6.75 -6.02 -8.50
N PHE A 120 7.06 -4.83 -8.01
CA PHE A 120 8.15 -4.01 -8.51
C PHE A 120 9.41 -4.30 -7.71
N VAL A 121 10.55 -4.33 -8.38
CA VAL A 121 11.88 -4.47 -7.79
C VAL A 121 12.74 -3.31 -8.26
N PHE A 122 13.39 -2.64 -7.33
CA PHE A 122 14.17 -1.43 -7.59
C PHE A 122 15.66 -1.72 -7.36
N ASP A 123 16.45 -1.59 -8.42
CA ASP A 123 17.90 -1.87 -8.38
C ASP A 123 18.66 -0.83 -7.55
N ASN A 124 18.09 0.39 -7.38
CA ASN A 124 18.73 1.48 -6.67
C ASN A 124 17.73 2.33 -5.88
N GLU A 125 18.24 3.01 -4.85
CA GLU A 125 17.46 3.88 -3.95
C GLU A 125 16.77 5.02 -4.69
N LYS A 126 17.43 5.62 -5.70
CA LYS A 126 16.85 6.74 -6.45
C LYS A 126 15.56 6.33 -7.17
N ALA A 127 15.52 5.14 -7.75
CA ALA A 127 14.34 4.61 -8.41
C ALA A 127 13.20 4.33 -7.39
N LEU A 128 13.53 3.75 -6.23
CA LEU A 128 12.60 3.50 -5.15
C LEU A 128 12.02 4.80 -4.58
N ASP A 129 12.86 5.78 -4.26
CA ASP A 129 12.45 7.06 -3.70
C ASP A 129 11.58 7.85 -4.67
N SER A 130 11.95 7.86 -5.96
CA SER A 130 11.15 8.49 -7.00
C SER A 130 9.77 7.84 -7.12
N PHE A 131 9.72 6.51 -7.08
CA PHE A 131 8.47 5.76 -7.12
C PHE A 131 7.54 6.10 -5.94
N ILE A 132 8.09 6.14 -4.73
CA ILE A 132 7.33 6.41 -3.50
C ILE A 132 6.85 7.87 -3.45
N ASN A 133 7.74 8.83 -3.71
CA ASN A 133 7.50 10.24 -3.41
C ASN A 133 6.88 11.01 -4.58
N SER A 134 7.24 10.68 -5.82
CA SER A 134 6.67 11.35 -7.00
C SER A 134 5.41 10.65 -7.53
N GLY A 135 5.18 9.43 -7.06
CA GLY A 135 4.22 8.53 -7.68
C GLY A 135 4.71 8.06 -9.05
N TRP A 136 4.03 7.08 -9.60
CA TRP A 136 4.43 6.50 -10.87
C TRP A 136 3.21 6.06 -11.68
N GLN A 137 3.32 6.19 -13.01
CA GLN A 137 2.28 5.76 -13.93
C GLN A 137 2.86 4.80 -14.96
N LEU A 138 2.34 3.58 -15.01
CA LEU A 138 2.63 2.63 -16.06
C LEU A 138 1.79 2.99 -17.30
N GLY A 139 2.38 3.69 -18.25
CA GLY A 139 1.70 4.19 -19.45
C GLY A 139 2.17 3.51 -20.74
N GLY A 140 1.48 3.80 -21.85
CA GLY A 140 1.67 3.13 -23.14
C GLY A 140 3.09 3.21 -23.74
N GLN A 141 3.92 4.17 -23.35
CA GLN A 141 5.33 4.22 -23.81
C GLN A 141 6.24 3.31 -22.97
N SER A 142 5.93 3.08 -21.70
CA SER A 142 6.68 2.18 -20.84
C SER A 142 6.48 0.71 -21.21
N THR A 143 5.35 0.39 -21.84
CA THR A 143 5.04 -0.98 -22.31
C THR A 143 5.82 -1.36 -23.57
N ALA A 144 6.26 -0.40 -24.37
CA ALA A 144 7.13 -0.68 -25.52
C ALA A 144 8.56 -1.05 -25.10
N ALA A 145 8.98 -0.66 -23.89
CA ALA A 145 10.26 -1.03 -23.29
C ALA A 145 10.19 -2.34 -22.48
N ALA A 146 8.97 -2.85 -22.20
CA ALA A 146 8.77 -4.15 -21.57
C ALA A 146 9.07 -5.29 -22.55
N LYS A 147 10.21 -5.22 -23.24
CA LYS A 147 10.80 -6.39 -23.86
C LYS A 147 11.17 -7.33 -22.73
N THR A 148 10.66 -8.54 -22.78
CA THR A 148 11.22 -9.67 -22.07
C THR A 148 12.72 -9.58 -22.24
N GLY A 149 13.39 -9.00 -21.24
CA GLY A 149 14.82 -8.83 -21.31
C GLY A 149 15.45 -10.20 -21.20
N ASP A 150 16.05 -10.65 -22.29
CA ASP A 150 16.97 -11.79 -22.35
C ASP A 150 18.25 -11.58 -21.50
N LYS A 151 18.13 -10.86 -20.40
CA LYS A 151 19.15 -10.90 -19.36
C LYS A 151 18.85 -12.10 -18.47
N GLY A 152 19.28 -13.27 -18.98
CA GLY A 152 19.38 -14.49 -18.21
C GLY A 152 20.11 -14.23 -16.89
N GLY A 153 19.41 -13.77 -15.90
CA GLY A 153 19.92 -13.34 -14.61
C GLY A 153 18.90 -13.53 -13.52
N SER A 154 19.13 -12.88 -12.40
CA SER A 154 18.31 -12.90 -11.20
C SER A 154 16.87 -12.38 -11.39
N MET A 155 16.57 -11.69 -12.50
CA MET A 155 15.27 -11.10 -12.83
C MET A 155 14.51 -11.88 -13.92
N ALA A 156 14.75 -13.19 -14.05
CA ALA A 156 14.01 -14.03 -14.99
C ALA A 156 12.50 -13.91 -14.77
N GLY A 157 11.73 -13.74 -15.85
CA GLY A 157 10.28 -13.56 -15.80
C GLY A 157 9.79 -12.15 -15.43
N ALA A 158 10.70 -11.21 -15.13
CA ALA A 158 10.37 -9.80 -14.97
C ALA A 158 10.42 -9.06 -16.31
N ALA A 159 9.62 -7.98 -16.39
CA ALA A 159 9.79 -6.99 -17.44
C ALA A 159 10.49 -5.75 -16.89
N SER A 160 11.46 -5.22 -17.63
CA SER A 160 12.00 -3.89 -17.36
C SER A 160 10.99 -2.84 -17.77
N VAL A 161 10.52 -2.04 -16.83
CA VAL A 161 9.48 -1.04 -17.06
C VAL A 161 10.00 0.40 -16.99
N SER A 162 11.18 0.57 -16.42
CA SER A 162 11.96 1.81 -16.40
C SER A 162 13.41 1.46 -16.06
N ASP A 163 14.31 2.44 -16.15
CA ASP A 163 15.69 2.26 -15.73
C ASP A 163 15.79 1.90 -14.25
N GLY A 164 16.40 0.75 -13.94
CA GLY A 164 16.50 0.22 -12.60
C GLY A 164 15.17 -0.23 -11.96
N VAL A 165 14.08 -0.40 -12.73
CA VAL A 165 12.79 -0.87 -12.25
C VAL A 165 12.32 -2.08 -13.04
N TRP A 166 12.12 -3.17 -12.32
CA TRP A 166 11.63 -4.44 -12.84
C TRP A 166 10.24 -4.71 -12.30
N MET A 167 9.41 -5.37 -13.09
CA MET A 167 8.04 -5.70 -12.70
C MET A 167 7.72 -7.16 -13.00
N TYR A 168 7.18 -7.83 -12.00
CA TYR A 168 6.50 -9.12 -12.13
C TYR A 168 5.01 -8.91 -12.04
N GLN A 169 4.26 -9.54 -12.92
CA GLN A 169 2.81 -9.59 -12.80
C GLN A 169 2.36 -11.02 -12.55
N LEU A 170 1.49 -11.19 -11.53
CA LEU A 170 0.93 -12.48 -11.18
C LEU A 170 -0.58 -12.48 -11.41
N THR A 171 -1.09 -13.60 -11.84
CA THR A 171 -2.51 -13.92 -11.95
C THR A 171 -2.81 -15.10 -11.02
N ASP A 172 -4.06 -15.53 -10.98
CA ASP A 172 -4.44 -16.76 -10.25
C ASP A 172 -3.74 -18.02 -10.77
N LYS A 173 -3.19 -17.96 -12.00
CA LYS A 173 -2.48 -19.07 -12.66
C LYS A 173 -0.95 -19.01 -12.51
N GLY A 174 -0.41 -18.01 -11.80
CA GLY A 174 1.03 -17.78 -11.63
C GLY A 174 1.54 -16.53 -12.36
N LEU A 175 2.82 -16.53 -12.76
CA LEU A 175 3.40 -15.42 -13.52
C LEU A 175 2.66 -15.21 -14.85
N ALA A 176 2.33 -13.96 -15.14
CA ALA A 176 1.74 -13.59 -16.41
C ALA A 176 2.82 -13.50 -17.48
N ALA A 177 2.52 -14.05 -18.65
CA ALA A 177 3.42 -13.93 -19.82
C ALA A 177 3.42 -12.53 -20.42
N GLU A 178 2.35 -11.75 -20.17
CA GLU A 178 2.20 -10.38 -20.68
C GLU A 178 1.82 -9.43 -19.55
N ILE A 179 2.37 -8.21 -19.59
CA ILE A 179 2.02 -7.14 -18.66
C ILE A 179 0.73 -6.48 -19.13
N THR A 180 -0.32 -6.66 -18.34
CA THR A 180 -1.64 -6.06 -18.58
C THR A 180 -1.98 -4.92 -17.62
N ALA A 181 -1.07 -4.59 -16.70
CA ALA A 181 -1.23 -3.53 -15.69
C ALA A 181 -1.02 -2.11 -16.26
N THR A 182 -1.13 -1.94 -17.58
CA THR A 182 -0.97 -0.65 -18.27
C THR A 182 -2.05 0.33 -17.87
N GLY A 183 -1.73 1.62 -17.85
CA GLY A 183 -2.67 2.68 -17.44
C GLY A 183 -2.90 2.75 -15.93
N THR A 184 -2.02 2.14 -15.13
CA THR A 184 -2.15 2.13 -13.68
C THR A 184 -1.27 3.21 -13.06
N LYS A 185 -1.85 3.98 -12.14
CA LYS A 185 -1.11 4.94 -11.29
C LYS A 185 -0.85 4.33 -9.93
N TYR A 186 0.36 4.58 -9.42
CA TYR A 186 0.82 4.16 -8.09
C TYR A 186 1.23 5.42 -7.32
N TYR A 187 0.77 5.57 -6.07
CA TYR A 187 1.05 6.76 -5.27
C TYR A 187 0.89 6.45 -3.77
N LYS A 188 1.48 7.29 -2.94
CA LYS A 188 1.46 7.14 -1.48
C LYS A 188 0.04 7.21 -0.93
N ASP A 189 -0.27 6.39 0.06
CA ASP A 189 -1.53 6.42 0.81
C ASP A 189 -1.34 7.22 2.09
N ASP A 190 -1.61 8.53 2.05
CA ASP A 190 -1.40 9.42 3.21
C ASP A 190 -2.26 9.05 4.42
N ASP A 191 -3.39 8.36 4.20
CA ASP A 191 -4.27 7.92 5.29
C ASP A 191 -3.66 6.77 6.10
N LEU A 192 -2.77 5.98 5.46
CA LEU A 192 -2.17 4.78 6.06
C LEU A 192 -0.70 4.97 6.51
N ASN A 193 -0.06 6.07 6.16
CA ASN A 193 1.30 6.38 6.59
C ASN A 193 1.36 7.27 7.82
#